data_843507bc2d2ee1fee85844179dd3a0f7
#
_entry.id   843507bc2d2ee1fee85844179dd3a0f7
#
_cell.length_a   1.000
_cell.length_b   1.000
_cell.length_c   1.000
_cell.angle_alpha   90.00
_cell.angle_beta   90.00
_cell.angle_gamma   90.00
#
_symmetry.space_group_name_H-M   'P 1'
#
loop_
_entity.id
_entity.type
_entity.pdbx_description
1 polymer ?
#
loop_
_entity_poly.entity_id
_entity_poly.type
_entity_poly.pdbx_seq_one_letter_code
_entity_poly.pdbx_strand_id
1 'polypeptide(L)'
;MTLVDASSWIEFLRGHDSKSGQRVKTLLANGQAAWCDMTLVELWNGARGITEKKALEEMEQELRLYPVHEQVWAGARILARRCREKGVSAPTPDIVIAACAANNKLSVEHCDSHFDKLLPIAAKL
;
A
#
# COMPACT_ATOMS: atom_id res chain seq x y z
N MET A 1 -3.22 -11.05 6.64
CA MET A 1 -3.14 -10.33 5.35
C MET A 1 -2.12 -9.20 5.42
N THR A 2 -1.51 -8.90 4.31
CA THR A 2 -0.51 -7.83 4.18
C THR A 2 -0.97 -6.85 3.10
N LEU A 3 -1.00 -5.58 3.43
CA LEU A 3 -1.27 -4.51 2.46
C LEU A 3 0.01 -4.25 1.68
N VAL A 4 -0.03 -4.49 0.39
CA VAL A 4 1.13 -4.28 -0.48
C VAL A 4 1.04 -2.89 -1.09
N ASP A 5 2.07 -2.07 -0.87
CA ASP A 5 2.15 -0.72 -1.41
C ASP A 5 2.45 -0.73 -2.91
N ALA A 6 2.09 0.36 -3.58
CA ALA A 6 2.30 0.51 -5.02
C ALA A 6 3.76 0.29 -5.43
N SER A 7 4.71 0.75 -4.63
CA SER A 7 6.15 0.57 -4.92
C SER A 7 6.52 -0.91 -5.07
N SER A 8 6.01 -1.76 -4.18
CA SER A 8 6.26 -3.21 -4.22
C SER A 8 5.47 -3.89 -5.33
N TRP A 9 4.22 -3.47 -5.57
CA TRP A 9 3.45 -3.98 -6.70
C TRP A 9 4.14 -3.73 -8.03
N ILE A 10 4.72 -2.53 -8.21
CA ILE A 10 5.43 -2.17 -9.44
C ILE A 10 6.64 -3.08 -9.64
N GLU A 11 7.41 -3.35 -8.58
CA GLU A 11 8.54 -4.27 -8.66
C GLU A 11 8.12 -5.66 -9.12
N PHE A 12 7.01 -6.15 -8.59
CA PHE A 12 6.46 -7.45 -8.98
C PHE A 12 5.91 -7.42 -10.42
N LEU A 13 5.07 -6.45 -10.75
CA LEU A 13 4.38 -6.39 -12.05
C LEU A 13 5.35 -6.18 -13.22
N ARG A 14 6.46 -5.49 -13.01
CA ARG A 14 7.48 -5.25 -14.03
C ARG A 14 8.54 -6.34 -14.07
N GLY A 15 8.41 -7.37 -13.26
CA GLY A 15 9.32 -8.50 -13.24
C GLY A 15 10.72 -8.14 -12.78
N HIS A 16 10.87 -7.12 -11.94
CA HIS A 16 12.16 -6.75 -11.40
C HIS A 16 12.64 -7.84 -10.44
N ASP A 17 13.89 -8.27 -10.58
CA ASP A 17 14.53 -9.23 -9.68
C ASP A 17 14.97 -8.51 -8.42
N SER A 18 14.01 -8.24 -7.54
CA SER A 18 14.21 -7.53 -6.29
C SER A 18 13.65 -8.33 -5.12
N LYS A 19 14.14 -8.03 -3.92
CA LYS A 19 13.62 -8.66 -2.70
C LYS A 19 12.13 -8.33 -2.50
N SER A 20 11.74 -7.10 -2.80
CA SER A 20 10.35 -6.67 -2.69
C SER A 20 9.44 -7.42 -3.66
N GLY A 21 9.84 -7.55 -4.92
CA GLY A 21 9.09 -8.32 -5.92
C GLY A 21 8.93 -9.78 -5.51
N GLN A 22 9.98 -10.38 -4.95
CA GLN A 22 9.94 -11.77 -4.46
C GLN A 22 9.01 -11.91 -3.26
N ARG A 23 9.01 -10.96 -2.33
CA ARG A 23 8.09 -10.97 -1.19
C ARG A 23 6.64 -10.87 -1.62
N VAL A 24 6.34 -10.01 -2.60
CA VAL A 24 4.99 -9.90 -3.16
C VAL A 24 4.55 -11.23 -3.79
N LYS A 25 5.44 -11.86 -4.56
CA LYS A 25 5.17 -13.16 -5.17
C LYS A 25 4.83 -14.21 -4.11
N THR A 26 5.57 -14.24 -3.01
CA THR A 26 5.31 -15.15 -1.89
C THR A 26 3.96 -14.87 -1.22
N LEU A 27 3.64 -13.58 -1.00
CA LEU A 27 2.36 -13.19 -0.42
C LEU A 27 1.19 -13.61 -1.31
N LEU A 28 1.32 -13.43 -2.63
CA LEU A 28 0.30 -13.87 -3.58
C LEU A 28 0.12 -15.38 -3.55
N ALA A 29 1.22 -16.14 -3.55
CA ALA A 29 1.17 -17.60 -3.52
C ALA A 29 0.49 -18.12 -2.26
N ASN A 30 0.60 -17.42 -1.14
CA ASN A 30 0.02 -17.80 0.14
C ASN A 30 -1.37 -17.19 0.39
N GLY A 31 -1.93 -16.46 -0.56
CA GLY A 31 -3.21 -15.79 -0.40
C GLY A 31 -3.21 -14.68 0.64
N GLN A 32 -2.05 -14.06 0.88
CA GLN A 32 -1.87 -13.05 1.92
C GLN A 32 -1.70 -11.64 1.39
N ALA A 33 -1.65 -11.44 0.08
CA ALA A 33 -1.53 -10.12 -0.53
C ALA A 33 -2.89 -9.43 -0.61
N ALA A 34 -2.92 -8.15 -0.28
CA ALA A 34 -4.10 -7.31 -0.39
C ALA A 34 -3.70 -5.90 -0.78
N TRP A 35 -4.66 -5.09 -1.13
CA TRP A 35 -4.43 -3.67 -1.44
C TRP A 35 -5.59 -2.81 -0.95
N CYS A 36 -5.42 -1.50 -1.01
CA CYS A 36 -6.48 -0.54 -0.68
C CYS A 36 -6.75 0.37 -1.87
N ASP A 37 -7.85 1.12 -1.79
CA ASP A 37 -8.26 2.04 -2.87
C ASP A 37 -7.17 3.02 -3.29
N MET A 38 -6.42 3.56 -2.33
CA MET A 38 -5.35 4.52 -2.64
C MET A 38 -4.26 3.88 -3.50
N THR A 39 -3.87 2.65 -3.17
CA THR A 39 -2.88 1.90 -3.95
C THR A 39 -3.37 1.66 -5.38
N LEU A 40 -4.66 1.33 -5.54
CA LEU A 40 -5.24 1.15 -6.87
C LEU A 40 -5.16 2.42 -7.70
N VAL A 41 -5.47 3.57 -7.10
CA VAL A 41 -5.37 4.86 -7.81
C VAL A 41 -3.93 5.10 -8.28
N GLU A 42 -2.96 4.85 -7.41
CA GLU A 42 -1.55 5.00 -7.76
C GLU A 42 -1.13 4.07 -8.91
N LEU A 43 -1.54 2.80 -8.85
CA LEU A 43 -1.22 1.82 -9.88
C LEU A 43 -1.86 2.17 -11.22
N TRP A 44 -3.13 2.57 -11.23
CA TRP A 44 -3.81 2.98 -12.45
C TRP A 44 -3.23 4.27 -13.02
N ASN A 45 -2.86 5.21 -12.16
CA ASN A 45 -2.22 6.45 -12.58
C ASN A 45 -0.87 6.20 -13.28
N GLY A 46 -0.14 5.19 -12.83
CA GLY A 46 1.16 4.82 -13.37
C GLY A 46 1.16 3.70 -14.41
N ALA A 47 0.00 3.11 -14.73
CA ALA A 47 -0.06 1.97 -15.63
C ALA A 47 0.39 2.32 -17.05
N ARG A 48 1.24 1.47 -17.62
CA ARG A 48 1.80 1.64 -18.96
C ARG A 48 1.26 0.55 -19.90
N GLY A 49 0.63 0.98 -20.98
CA GLY A 49 0.21 0.09 -22.05
C GLY A 49 -0.87 -0.91 -21.65
N ILE A 50 -1.23 -1.74 -22.62
CA ILE A 50 -2.35 -2.67 -22.50
C ILE A 50 -2.05 -3.81 -21.54
N THR A 51 -0.82 -4.30 -21.53
CA THR A 51 -0.43 -5.46 -20.70
C THR A 51 -0.56 -5.16 -19.20
N GLU A 52 -0.04 -4.01 -18.74
CA GLU A 52 -0.15 -3.62 -17.34
C GLU A 52 -1.61 -3.36 -16.94
N LYS A 53 -2.38 -2.68 -17.80
CA LYS A 53 -3.80 -2.42 -17.54
C LYS A 53 -4.60 -3.71 -17.40
N LYS A 54 -4.34 -4.67 -18.30
CA LYS A 54 -5.03 -5.95 -18.27
C LYS A 54 -4.70 -6.74 -17.01
N ALA A 55 -3.42 -6.72 -16.60
CA ALA A 55 -3.01 -7.36 -15.35
C ALA A 55 -3.73 -6.76 -14.15
N LEU A 56 -3.84 -5.42 -14.08
CA LEU A 56 -4.56 -4.75 -13.00
C LEU A 56 -6.04 -5.12 -12.98
N GLU A 57 -6.70 -5.16 -14.12
CA GLU A 57 -8.11 -5.56 -14.23
C GLU A 57 -8.33 -6.99 -13.69
N GLU A 58 -7.46 -7.92 -14.04
CA GLU A 58 -7.53 -9.29 -13.56
C GLU A 58 -7.30 -9.37 -12.05
N MET A 59 -6.32 -8.65 -11.55
CA MET A 59 -6.01 -8.63 -10.12
C MET A 59 -7.16 -8.04 -9.29
N GLU A 60 -7.86 -7.04 -9.79
CA GLU A 60 -9.00 -6.45 -9.10
C GLU A 60 -10.13 -7.45 -8.85
N GLN A 61 -10.24 -8.47 -9.69
CA GLN A 61 -11.24 -9.51 -9.53
C GLN A 61 -10.85 -10.57 -8.50
N GLU A 62 -9.58 -10.72 -8.21
CA GLU A 62 -9.06 -11.80 -7.37
C GLU A 62 -8.56 -11.34 -6.00
N LEU A 63 -8.00 -10.14 -5.91
CA LEU A 63 -7.36 -9.67 -4.70
C LEU A 63 -8.34 -8.99 -3.76
N ARG A 64 -8.11 -9.19 -2.47
CA ARG A 64 -8.90 -8.53 -1.45
C ARG A 64 -8.59 -7.04 -1.41
N LEU A 65 -9.65 -6.25 -1.51
CA LEU A 65 -9.59 -4.80 -1.36
C LEU A 65 -10.01 -4.40 0.05
N TYR A 66 -9.18 -3.60 0.70
CA TYR A 66 -9.54 -2.92 1.94
C TYR A 66 -9.96 -1.50 1.58
N PRO A 67 -11.24 -1.17 1.71
CA PRO A 67 -11.71 0.14 1.26
C PRO A 67 -11.20 1.26 2.17
N VAL A 68 -10.98 2.42 1.56
CA VAL A 68 -10.66 3.64 2.30
C VAL A 68 -11.99 4.30 2.68
N HIS A 69 -12.59 3.81 3.75
CA HIS A 69 -13.85 4.33 4.26
C HIS A 69 -13.63 5.49 5.24
N GLU A 70 -14.71 6.01 5.78
CA GLU A 70 -14.70 7.21 6.63
C GLU A 70 -13.72 7.12 7.81
N GLN A 71 -13.66 5.98 8.49
CA GLN A 71 -12.75 5.79 9.62
C GLN A 71 -11.28 5.82 9.21
N VAL A 72 -10.96 5.30 8.03
CA VAL A 72 -9.60 5.35 7.49
C VAL A 72 -9.22 6.79 7.18
N TRP A 73 -10.11 7.55 6.56
CA TRP A 73 -9.87 8.97 6.30
C TRP A 73 -9.65 9.76 7.59
N ALA A 74 -10.44 9.49 8.61
CA ALA A 74 -10.28 10.13 9.92
C ALA A 74 -8.93 9.78 10.52
N GLY A 75 -8.55 8.52 10.49
CA GLY A 75 -7.25 8.05 10.96
C GLY A 75 -6.09 8.67 10.19
N ALA A 76 -6.25 8.82 8.87
CA ALA A 76 -5.23 9.46 8.03
C ALA A 76 -4.99 10.92 8.43
N ARG A 77 -6.04 11.66 8.73
CA ARG A 77 -5.90 13.05 9.20
C ARG A 77 -5.16 13.11 10.55
N ILE A 78 -5.47 12.21 11.47
CA ILE A 78 -4.78 12.14 12.75
C ILE A 78 -3.31 11.78 12.54
N LEU A 79 -3.05 10.79 11.69
CA LEU A 79 -1.69 10.35 11.38
C LEU A 79 -0.86 11.48 10.75
N ALA A 80 -1.45 12.19 9.78
CA ALA A 80 -0.80 13.34 9.14
C ALA A 80 -0.36 14.37 10.18
N ARG A 81 -1.24 14.67 11.15
CA ARG A 81 -0.95 15.62 12.21
C ARG A 81 0.17 15.15 13.11
N ARG A 82 0.13 13.89 13.51
CA ARG A 82 1.19 13.30 14.36
C ARG A 82 2.54 13.29 13.68
N CYS A 83 2.56 12.95 12.38
CA CYS A 83 3.81 13.01 11.59
C CYS A 83 4.38 14.43 11.60
N ARG A 84 3.54 15.41 11.38
CA ARG A 84 3.94 16.82 11.37
C ARG A 84 4.56 17.23 12.71
N GLU A 85 3.94 16.85 13.81
CA GLU A 85 4.40 17.14 15.16
C GLU A 85 5.74 16.47 15.48
N LYS A 86 6.01 15.32 14.87
CA LYS A 86 7.26 14.57 15.05
C LYS A 86 8.32 14.91 14.01
N GLY A 87 8.04 15.86 13.11
CA GLY A 87 8.98 16.22 12.06
C GLY A 87 9.15 15.13 11.00
N VAL A 88 8.17 14.24 10.85
CA VAL A 88 8.19 13.19 9.83
C VAL A 88 7.44 13.67 8.60
N SER A 89 8.14 13.70 7.46
CA SER A 89 7.55 14.05 6.17
C SER A 89 7.20 12.76 5.42
N ALA A 90 5.96 12.63 5.01
CA ALA A 90 5.50 11.49 4.21
C ALA A 90 4.50 11.97 3.17
N PRO A 91 4.52 11.39 1.95
CA PRO A 91 3.52 11.71 0.94
C PRO A 91 2.12 11.35 1.42
N THR A 92 1.14 12.14 1.00
CA THR A 92 -0.26 11.90 1.39
C THR A 92 -0.76 10.49 1.07
N PRO A 93 -0.47 9.91 -0.12
CA PRO A 93 -0.88 8.54 -0.40
C PRO A 93 -0.35 7.53 0.62
N ASP A 94 0.91 7.66 1.02
CA ASP A 94 1.54 6.77 2.00
C ASP A 94 0.85 6.87 3.37
N ILE A 95 0.46 8.09 3.75
CA ILE A 95 -0.28 8.33 5.00
C ILE A 95 -1.62 7.60 4.97
N VAL A 96 -2.34 7.66 3.86
CA VAL A 96 -3.63 6.97 3.71
C VAL A 96 -3.46 5.46 3.77
N ILE A 97 -2.44 4.93 3.09
CA ILE A 97 -2.15 3.49 3.08
C ILE A 97 -1.80 3.02 4.50
N ALA A 98 -0.95 3.76 5.21
CA ALA A 98 -0.57 3.43 6.57
C ALA A 98 -1.77 3.47 7.52
N ALA A 99 -2.65 4.45 7.37
CA ALA A 99 -3.87 4.55 8.17
C ALA A 99 -4.83 3.38 7.89
N CYS A 100 -4.95 2.98 6.62
CA CYS A 100 -5.75 1.83 6.24
C CYS A 100 -5.23 0.54 6.88
N ALA A 101 -3.92 0.35 6.84
CA ALA A 101 -3.28 -0.80 7.47
C ALA A 101 -3.51 -0.81 8.99
N ALA A 102 -3.33 0.32 9.64
CA ALA A 102 -3.53 0.45 11.09
C ALA A 102 -4.99 0.15 11.48
N ASN A 103 -5.95 0.70 10.74
CA ASN A 103 -7.38 0.49 10.99
C ASN A 103 -7.77 -0.99 10.89
N ASN A 104 -7.13 -1.73 10.02
CA ASN A 104 -7.42 -3.13 9.76
C ASN A 104 -6.41 -4.09 10.42
N LYS A 105 -5.46 -3.57 11.18
CA LYS A 105 -4.40 -4.34 11.85
C LYS A 105 -3.60 -5.21 10.90
N LEU A 106 -3.19 -4.61 9.79
CA LEU A 106 -2.43 -5.28 8.75
C LEU A 106 -0.98 -4.83 8.73
N SER A 107 -0.10 -5.73 8.29
CA SER A 107 1.27 -5.38 7.94
C SER A 107 1.28 -4.67 6.59
N VAL A 108 2.33 -3.92 6.31
CA VAL A 108 2.55 -3.25 5.03
C VAL A 108 3.82 -3.79 4.39
N GLU A 109 3.72 -4.26 3.14
CA GLU A 109 4.88 -4.61 2.33
C GLU A 109 5.20 -3.41 1.43
N HIS A 110 6.41 -2.89 1.54
CA HIS A 110 6.86 -1.71 0.78
C HIS A 110 8.35 -1.80 0.47
N CYS A 111 8.80 -1.01 -0.48
CA CYS A 111 10.22 -0.77 -0.75
C CYS A 111 10.54 0.73 -0.80
N ASP A 112 9.71 1.53 -0.14
CA ASP A 112 9.84 2.97 -0.07
C ASP A 112 10.22 3.38 1.36
N SER A 113 11.33 4.11 1.50
CA SER A 113 11.85 4.53 2.81
C SER A 113 10.91 5.45 3.59
N HIS A 114 9.93 6.07 2.94
CA HIS A 114 8.93 6.90 3.63
C HIS A 114 8.20 6.12 4.72
N PHE A 115 7.99 4.82 4.53
CA PHE A 115 7.28 3.99 5.49
C PHE A 115 8.08 3.67 6.75
N ASP A 116 9.40 3.77 6.72
CA ASP A 116 10.24 3.39 7.84
C ASP A 116 9.93 4.20 9.12
N LYS A 117 9.65 5.48 8.97
CA LYS A 117 9.29 6.36 10.09
C LYS A 117 7.77 6.48 10.26
N LEU A 118 7.04 6.31 9.18
CA LEU A 118 5.58 6.45 9.16
C LEU A 118 4.87 5.32 9.90
N LEU A 119 5.25 4.07 9.63
CA LEU A 119 4.56 2.90 10.18
C LEU A 119 4.61 2.83 11.71
N PRO A 120 5.73 3.15 12.39
CA PRO A 120 5.73 3.19 13.86
C PRO A 120 4.76 4.21 14.44
N ILE A 121 4.55 5.33 13.77
CA ILE A 121 3.58 6.34 14.22
C ILE A 121 2.15 5.82 14.00
N ALA A 122 1.90 5.24 12.82
CA ALA A 122 0.60 4.66 12.48
C ALA A 122 0.20 3.53 13.44
N ALA A 123 1.15 2.75 13.91
CA ALA A 123 0.88 1.64 14.84
C ALA A 123 0.30 2.11 16.18
N LYS A 124 0.41 3.40 16.49
CA LYS A 124 -0.12 3.98 17.74
C LYS A 124 -1.44 4.74 17.54
N LEU A 125 -2.08 4.56 16.40
CA LEU A 125 -3.37 5.19 16.13
C LEU A 125 -4.53 4.60 17.01
#